data_2e5a190c72c7226bf748de64d87ab6b9
#
_entry.id   2e5a190c72c7226bf748de64d87ab6b9
#
_cell.length_a   1.000
_cell.length_b   1.000
_cell.length_c   1.000
_cell.angle_alpha   90.00
_cell.angle_beta   90.00
_cell.angle_gamma   90.00
#
_symmetry.space_group_name_H-M   'P 1'
#
loop_
_entity.id
_entity.type
_entity.pdbx_description
1 polymer ?
#
loop_
_entity_poly.entity_id
_entity_poly.type
_entity_poly.pdbx_seq_one_letter_code
_entity_poly.pdbx_strand_id
1 'polypeptide(L)'
;PEHPVYALQGQQKGLNYNVIKNRLEKKLVAPDWVDAGELSTDDMIGYPIPTYEKDISSISVQDCYMYGVILGDGCLNNANTNGYIAVNKDTKRHILDFAQDYFNKKLVPFRLETKDNTARLYWSKNVNLPFKYSDIYKNKEKYCAGRWLNLPLNKSRMILKGLIDTDGCLHNEVGFDSTSYNLIETVRFICLRMGVLTSGYTLDRVGESHITKYGDEITNKKIS
;
A
#
# COMPACT_ATOMS: atom_id res chain seq x y z
N PRO A 1 -21.44 -16.90 -17.10
CA PRO A 1 -22.00 -16.10 -18.17
C PRO A 1 -23.10 -15.15 -17.69
N GLU A 2 -23.90 -15.53 -16.68
CA GLU A 2 -25.04 -14.78 -16.13
C GLU A 2 -24.64 -13.79 -15.02
N HIS A 3 -23.36 -13.46 -14.86
CA HIS A 3 -22.94 -12.54 -13.83
C HIS A 3 -23.09 -11.09 -14.32
N PRO A 4 -23.93 -10.25 -13.67
CA PRO A 4 -24.16 -8.90 -14.12
C PRO A 4 -22.93 -8.02 -13.93
N VAL A 5 -22.57 -7.28 -14.95
CA VAL A 5 -21.47 -6.31 -14.98
C VAL A 5 -22.04 -4.97 -15.40
N TYR A 6 -21.68 -3.91 -14.68
CA TYR A 6 -22.05 -2.56 -15.05
C TYR A 6 -21.16 -2.08 -16.19
N ALA A 7 -21.71 -1.91 -17.39
CA ALA A 7 -20.92 -1.68 -18.58
C ALA A 7 -21.55 -0.66 -19.53
N LEU A 8 -20.73 -0.07 -20.35
CA LEU A 8 -21.15 0.76 -21.49
C LEU A 8 -20.81 0.00 -22.77
N GLN A 9 -21.83 -0.55 -23.43
CA GLN A 9 -21.68 -1.42 -24.59
C GLN A 9 -21.54 -0.68 -25.91
N GLY A 10 -20.80 -1.29 -26.84
CA GLY A 10 -20.82 -1.01 -28.29
C GLY A 10 -20.38 0.37 -28.77
N GLN A 11 -19.88 1.21 -27.88
CA GLN A 11 -19.63 2.63 -28.18
C GLN A 11 -18.16 3.02 -28.32
N GLN A 12 -17.24 2.05 -28.17
CA GLN A 12 -15.93 2.43 -27.62
C GLN A 12 -14.75 2.19 -28.57
N LYS A 13 -14.97 1.47 -29.65
CA LYS A 13 -13.91 1.15 -30.59
C LYS A 13 -13.28 2.43 -31.15
N GLY A 14 -12.00 2.61 -30.87
CA GLY A 14 -11.21 3.75 -31.34
C GLY A 14 -11.50 5.09 -30.63
N LEU A 15 -12.36 5.12 -29.60
CA LEU A 15 -12.59 6.33 -28.81
C LEU A 15 -11.62 6.43 -27.64
N ASN A 16 -11.05 7.61 -27.41
CA ASN A 16 -10.27 7.85 -26.21
C ASN A 16 -11.18 8.17 -25.01
N TYR A 17 -10.63 8.02 -23.82
CA TYR A 17 -11.31 8.26 -22.55
C TYR A 17 -12.03 9.62 -22.47
N ASN A 18 -11.42 10.70 -22.96
CA ASN A 18 -12.00 12.05 -22.89
C ASN A 18 -13.28 12.18 -23.72
N VAL A 19 -13.37 11.52 -24.86
CA VAL A 19 -14.56 11.51 -25.71
C VAL A 19 -15.71 10.81 -24.99
N ILE A 20 -15.42 9.67 -24.37
CA ILE A 20 -16.42 8.89 -23.64
C ILE A 20 -16.90 9.63 -22.38
N LYS A 21 -15.95 10.21 -21.62
CA LYS A 21 -16.26 11.07 -20.47
C LYS A 21 -17.23 12.20 -20.88
N ASN A 22 -16.94 12.90 -21.95
CA ASN A 22 -17.81 13.99 -22.45
C ASN A 22 -19.20 13.47 -22.85
N ARG A 23 -19.30 12.28 -23.46
CA ARG A 23 -20.59 11.66 -23.80
C ARG A 23 -21.39 11.29 -22.56
N LEU A 24 -20.77 10.73 -21.54
CA LEU A 24 -21.39 10.41 -20.26
C LEU A 24 -21.87 11.68 -19.55
N GLU A 25 -21.03 12.71 -19.47
CA GLU A 25 -21.40 14.01 -18.87
C GLU A 25 -22.59 14.68 -19.56
N LYS A 26 -22.65 14.58 -20.90
CA LYS A 26 -23.77 15.07 -21.71
C LYS A 26 -24.99 14.14 -21.74
N LYS A 27 -24.94 13.02 -21.03
CA LYS A 27 -26.00 11.98 -21.03
C LYS A 27 -26.35 11.44 -22.43
N LEU A 28 -25.39 11.46 -23.35
CA LEU A 28 -25.57 10.90 -24.69
C LEU A 28 -25.43 9.39 -24.70
N VAL A 29 -24.80 8.83 -23.69
CA VAL A 29 -24.67 7.39 -23.42
C VAL A 29 -24.85 7.18 -21.92
N ALA A 30 -25.32 6.01 -21.53
CA ALA A 30 -25.48 5.59 -20.14
C ALA A 30 -25.01 4.14 -19.99
N PRO A 31 -24.25 3.80 -18.95
CA PRO A 31 -23.95 2.43 -18.64
C PRO A 31 -25.18 1.72 -18.06
N ASP A 32 -25.25 0.41 -18.26
CA ASP A 32 -26.32 -0.45 -17.75
C ASP A 32 -25.75 -1.77 -17.24
N TRP A 33 -26.57 -2.56 -16.57
CA TRP A 33 -26.23 -3.90 -16.14
C TRP A 33 -26.36 -4.88 -17.31
N VAL A 34 -25.30 -5.56 -17.66
CA VAL A 34 -25.18 -6.48 -18.79
C VAL A 34 -24.64 -7.81 -18.29
N ASP A 35 -25.13 -8.91 -18.80
CA ASP A 35 -24.56 -10.21 -18.48
C ASP A 35 -23.12 -10.33 -19.01
N ALA A 36 -22.20 -10.85 -18.17
CA ALA A 36 -20.79 -10.98 -18.53
C ALA A 36 -20.55 -11.75 -19.84
N GLY A 37 -21.47 -12.66 -20.18
CA GLY A 37 -21.43 -13.40 -21.45
C GLY A 37 -21.77 -12.57 -22.69
N GLU A 38 -22.35 -11.40 -22.53
CA GLU A 38 -22.75 -10.48 -23.61
C GLU A 38 -21.67 -9.37 -23.84
N LEU A 39 -20.64 -9.33 -22.99
CA LEU A 39 -19.57 -8.34 -23.11
C LEU A 39 -18.63 -8.66 -24.27
N SER A 40 -18.20 -7.63 -24.95
CA SER A 40 -17.20 -7.65 -26.01
C SER A 40 -15.93 -6.88 -25.61
N THR A 41 -14.85 -7.03 -26.35
CA THR A 41 -13.60 -6.29 -26.14
C THR A 41 -13.74 -4.79 -26.42
N ASP A 42 -14.82 -4.37 -27.04
CA ASP A 42 -15.13 -2.97 -27.36
C ASP A 42 -15.97 -2.29 -26.27
N ASP A 43 -16.36 -3.02 -25.21
CA ASP A 43 -17.17 -2.50 -24.11
C ASP A 43 -16.30 -1.91 -22.98
N MET A 44 -16.83 -0.93 -22.29
CA MET A 44 -16.21 -0.36 -21.09
C MET A 44 -16.88 -0.84 -19.83
N ILE A 45 -16.11 -1.42 -18.94
CA ILE A 45 -16.60 -1.90 -17.65
C ILE A 45 -16.52 -0.77 -16.62
N GLY A 46 -17.63 -0.53 -15.92
CA GLY A 46 -17.68 0.35 -14.76
C GLY A 46 -16.98 -0.29 -13.57
N TYR A 47 -15.98 0.39 -13.02
CA TYR A 47 -15.25 -0.07 -11.83
C TYR A 47 -15.71 0.73 -10.61
N PRO A 48 -16.31 0.09 -9.58
CA PRO A 48 -16.82 0.81 -8.42
C PRO A 48 -15.66 1.35 -7.56
N ILE A 49 -15.69 2.63 -7.27
CA ILE A 49 -14.73 3.26 -6.35
C ILE A 49 -15.34 3.22 -4.95
N PRO A 50 -14.69 2.55 -3.96
CA PRO A 50 -15.17 2.51 -2.60
C PRO A 50 -15.13 3.91 -1.96
N THR A 51 -16.29 4.39 -1.49
CA THR A 51 -16.45 5.71 -0.87
C THR A 51 -16.63 5.65 0.64
N TYR A 52 -16.74 4.44 1.22
CA TYR A 52 -16.89 4.30 2.66
C TYR A 52 -15.67 4.82 3.40
N GLU A 53 -15.92 5.72 4.36
CA GLU A 53 -14.89 6.29 5.23
C GLU A 53 -15.38 6.30 6.69
N LYS A 54 -14.46 6.01 7.60
CA LYS A 54 -14.66 6.13 9.04
C LYS A 54 -13.46 6.81 9.65
N ASP A 55 -13.60 8.08 9.97
CA ASP A 55 -12.50 8.82 10.61
C ASP A 55 -12.32 8.39 12.08
N ILE A 56 -11.06 8.38 12.49
CA ILE A 56 -10.62 8.25 13.86
C ILE A 56 -9.80 9.49 14.16
N SER A 57 -10.41 10.45 14.88
CA SER A 57 -9.83 11.77 15.13
C SER A 57 -8.49 11.73 15.87
N SER A 58 -8.28 10.71 16.72
CA SER A 58 -7.01 10.50 17.45
C SER A 58 -5.86 10.01 16.55
N ILE A 59 -6.12 9.60 15.31
CA ILE A 59 -5.11 9.18 14.35
C ILE A 59 -4.81 10.36 13.42
N SER A 60 -3.60 10.89 13.49
CA SER A 60 -3.14 11.97 12.61
C SER A 60 -2.63 11.45 11.25
N VAL A 61 -2.41 12.34 10.31
CA VAL A 61 -1.78 12.01 9.02
C VAL A 61 -0.33 11.53 9.19
N GLN A 62 0.38 12.03 10.21
CA GLN A 62 1.73 11.58 10.56
C GLN A 62 1.71 10.16 11.12
N ASP A 63 0.70 9.81 11.93
CA ASP A 63 0.49 8.43 12.41
C ASP A 63 0.27 7.48 11.23
N CYS A 64 -0.48 7.91 10.21
CA CYS A 64 -0.75 7.13 9.02
C CYS A 64 0.52 6.89 8.18
N TYR A 65 1.35 7.92 8.01
CA TYR A 65 2.64 7.75 7.32
C TYR A 65 3.55 6.78 8.07
N MET A 66 3.72 6.99 9.40
CA MET A 66 4.54 6.10 10.23
C MET A 66 4.02 4.66 10.23
N TYR A 67 2.70 4.48 10.25
CA TYR A 67 2.07 3.16 10.12
C TYR A 67 2.43 2.48 8.79
N GLY A 68 2.37 3.21 7.67
CA GLY A 68 2.81 2.73 6.36
C GLY A 68 4.29 2.34 6.33
N VAL A 69 5.17 3.14 6.93
CA VAL A 69 6.60 2.83 7.08
C VAL A 69 6.81 1.54 7.88
N ILE A 70 6.06 1.33 8.96
CA ILE A 70 6.18 0.10 9.76
C ILE A 70 5.64 -1.12 9.01
N LEU A 71 4.58 -0.96 8.23
CA LEU A 71 4.08 -2.04 7.35
C LEU A 71 5.12 -2.48 6.34
N GLY A 72 5.92 -1.59 5.78
CA GLY A 72 7.05 -1.93 4.91
C GLY A 72 8.27 -2.42 5.72
N ASP A 73 9.10 -1.51 6.17
CA ASP A 73 10.42 -1.76 6.76
C ASP A 73 10.44 -1.91 8.30
N GLY A 74 9.26 -1.98 8.96
CA GLY A 74 9.17 -2.04 10.41
C GLY A 74 8.92 -3.44 10.97
N CYS A 75 9.13 -3.57 12.27
CA CYS A 75 8.78 -4.74 13.06
C CYS A 75 8.27 -4.30 14.44
N LEU A 76 7.19 -4.92 14.90
CA LEU A 76 6.70 -4.82 16.29
C LEU A 76 6.75 -6.17 16.96
N ASN A 77 7.06 -6.18 18.27
CA ASN A 77 6.88 -7.40 19.04
C ASN A 77 5.40 -7.60 19.45
N ASN A 78 5.00 -8.83 19.68
CA ASN A 78 3.62 -9.17 20.01
C ASN A 78 3.14 -8.64 21.37
N ALA A 79 4.06 -8.28 22.27
CA ALA A 79 3.75 -7.64 23.54
C ALA A 79 3.47 -6.13 23.41
N ASN A 80 3.62 -5.54 22.21
CA ASN A 80 3.47 -4.10 21.95
C ASN A 80 4.39 -3.20 22.79
N THR A 81 5.52 -3.72 23.25
CA THR A 81 6.43 -2.97 24.14
C THR A 81 7.60 -2.35 23.41
N ASN A 82 7.96 -2.86 22.26
CA ASN A 82 9.05 -2.36 21.44
C ASN A 82 8.87 -2.69 19.97
N GLY A 83 9.63 -2.02 19.14
CA GLY A 83 9.71 -2.25 17.71
C GLY A 83 10.96 -1.60 17.15
N TYR A 84 11.14 -1.76 15.85
CA TYR A 84 12.18 -1.06 15.10
C TYR A 84 11.75 -0.84 13.64
N ILE A 85 12.38 0.12 12.99
CA ILE A 85 12.44 0.22 11.53
C ILE A 85 13.90 0.06 11.10
N ALA A 86 14.12 -0.55 9.93
CA ALA A 86 15.44 -0.74 9.35
C ALA A 86 15.44 -0.25 7.91
N VAL A 87 16.16 0.81 7.62
CA VAL A 87 16.19 1.44 6.29
C VAL A 87 17.62 1.68 5.82
N ASN A 88 17.79 1.82 4.52
CA ASN A 88 19.07 2.28 3.96
C ASN A 88 19.26 3.77 4.31
N LYS A 89 20.32 4.11 5.06
CA LYS A 89 20.56 5.45 5.58
C LYS A 89 20.87 6.49 4.49
N ASP A 90 21.33 6.05 3.33
CA ASP A 90 21.74 6.95 2.25
C ASP A 90 20.57 7.26 1.33
N THR A 91 19.82 6.24 0.92
CA THR A 91 18.70 6.39 -0.04
C THR A 91 17.36 6.70 0.62
N LYS A 92 17.17 6.30 1.90
CA LYS A 92 15.91 6.48 2.66
C LYS A 92 16.10 7.40 3.88
N ARG A 93 17.02 8.36 3.81
CA ARG A 93 17.32 9.31 4.89
C ARG A 93 16.08 10.06 5.37
N HIS A 94 15.21 10.47 4.47
CA HIS A 94 13.97 11.18 4.78
C HIS A 94 13.03 10.39 5.71
N ILE A 95 13.04 9.05 5.62
CA ILE A 95 12.26 8.18 6.53
C ILE A 95 12.83 8.25 7.95
N LEU A 96 14.17 8.20 8.09
CA LEU A 96 14.81 8.29 9.39
C LEU A 96 14.56 9.64 10.06
N ASP A 97 14.72 10.72 9.31
CA ASP A 97 14.53 12.07 9.83
C ASP A 97 13.08 12.27 10.27
N PHE A 98 12.11 11.81 9.46
CA PHE A 98 10.71 11.79 9.84
C PHE A 98 10.46 10.96 11.11
N ALA A 99 11.00 9.73 11.18
CA ALA A 99 10.75 8.84 12.31
C ALA A 99 11.30 9.40 13.63
N GLN A 100 12.50 10.03 13.60
CA GLN A 100 13.07 10.67 14.78
C GLN A 100 12.20 11.84 15.27
N ASP A 101 11.75 12.72 14.36
CA ASP A 101 10.85 13.83 14.68
C ASP A 101 9.50 13.32 15.22
N TYR A 102 8.94 12.27 14.60
CA TYR A 102 7.71 11.64 15.02
C TYR A 102 7.79 11.07 16.45
N PHE A 103 8.84 10.30 16.76
CA PHE A 103 9.02 9.73 18.10
C PHE A 103 9.29 10.80 19.16
N ASN A 104 10.06 11.84 18.83
CA ASN A 104 10.25 13.00 19.71
C ASN A 104 8.91 13.68 20.05
N LYS A 105 8.07 13.96 19.05
CA LYS A 105 6.74 14.56 19.25
C LYS A 105 5.79 13.67 20.06
N LYS A 106 5.92 12.36 19.92
CA LYS A 106 5.12 11.37 20.69
C LYS A 106 5.69 11.07 22.08
N LEU A 107 6.85 11.65 22.42
CA LEU A 107 7.57 11.37 23.67
C LEU A 107 7.87 9.87 23.85
N VAL A 108 8.19 9.19 22.75
CA VAL A 108 8.59 7.78 22.74
C VAL A 108 10.11 7.69 22.70
N PRO A 109 10.75 7.09 23.70
CA PRO A 109 12.20 6.90 23.69
C PRO A 109 12.63 6.01 22.53
N PHE A 110 13.69 6.41 21.85
CA PHE A 110 14.26 5.64 20.76
C PHE A 110 15.80 5.66 20.79
N ARG A 111 16.39 4.69 20.09
CA ARG A 111 17.83 4.56 19.88
C ARG A 111 18.07 4.31 18.39
N LEU A 112 19.03 5.04 17.83
CA LEU A 112 19.48 4.86 16.45
C LEU A 112 20.80 4.09 16.45
N GLU A 113 20.86 3.02 15.67
CA GLU A 113 22.07 2.26 15.37
C GLU A 113 22.33 2.29 13.87
N THR A 114 23.58 2.49 13.49
CA THR A 114 24.01 2.46 12.09
C THR A 114 25.09 1.41 11.90
N LYS A 115 24.91 0.56 10.91
CA LYS A 115 25.93 -0.41 10.49
C LYS A 115 25.94 -0.43 8.96
N ASP A 116 27.11 -0.22 8.37
CA ASP A 116 27.29 -0.09 6.93
C ASP A 116 26.29 0.92 6.33
N ASN A 117 25.48 0.52 5.36
CA ASN A 117 24.46 1.36 4.74
C ASN A 117 23.08 1.24 5.42
N THR A 118 22.97 0.47 6.52
CA THR A 118 21.70 0.27 7.22
C THR A 118 21.64 1.13 8.48
N ALA A 119 20.54 1.81 8.68
CA ALA A 119 20.20 2.44 9.95
C ALA A 119 18.97 1.74 10.55
N ARG A 120 19.05 1.44 11.84
CA ARG A 120 17.96 0.86 12.61
C ARG A 120 17.56 1.81 13.73
N LEU A 121 16.32 2.22 13.74
CA LEU A 121 15.73 3.01 14.81
C LEU A 121 14.86 2.10 15.66
N TYR A 122 15.28 1.85 16.89
CA TYR A 122 14.58 1.05 17.88
C TYR A 122 13.80 1.94 18.83
N TRP A 123 12.59 1.54 19.20
CA TRP A 123 11.85 2.19 20.29
C TRP A 123 11.35 1.17 21.30
N SER A 124 11.11 1.65 22.51
CA SER A 124 10.55 0.86 23.61
C SER A 124 9.39 1.59 24.24
N LYS A 125 8.46 0.84 24.87
CA LYS A 125 7.29 1.38 25.57
C LYS A 125 6.40 2.22 24.64
N ASN A 126 5.85 1.60 23.59
CA ASN A 126 4.99 2.28 22.61
C ASN A 126 3.58 2.64 23.10
N VAL A 127 3.45 3.04 24.36
CA VAL A 127 2.16 3.44 24.98
C VAL A 127 1.48 4.62 24.28
N ASN A 128 2.26 5.48 23.63
CA ASN A 128 1.75 6.67 22.94
C ASN A 128 1.57 6.45 21.42
N LEU A 129 1.77 5.24 20.92
CA LEU A 129 1.60 4.93 19.52
C LEU A 129 0.18 4.44 19.24
N PRO A 130 -0.46 4.92 18.15
CA PRO A 130 -1.85 4.59 17.83
C PRO A 130 -2.03 3.20 17.21
N PHE A 131 -0.94 2.50 16.91
CA PHE A 131 -0.93 1.17 16.30
C PHE A 131 -0.39 0.11 17.26
N LYS A 132 -0.90 -1.11 17.12
CA LYS A 132 -0.53 -2.28 17.90
C LYS A 132 -0.07 -3.41 16.99
N TYR A 133 0.50 -4.46 17.56
CA TYR A 133 0.87 -5.67 16.83
C TYR A 133 -0.30 -6.23 15.99
N SER A 134 -1.49 -6.29 16.56
CA SER A 134 -2.71 -6.76 15.87
C SER A 134 -3.19 -5.85 14.72
N ASP A 135 -2.66 -4.64 14.58
CA ASP A 135 -2.94 -3.79 13.42
C ASP A 135 -2.00 -4.10 12.24
N ILE A 136 -0.85 -4.73 12.53
CA ILE A 136 0.24 -4.96 11.57
C ILE A 136 0.39 -6.42 11.21
N TYR A 137 0.06 -7.33 12.13
CA TYR A 137 0.23 -8.77 11.92
C TYR A 137 -1.06 -9.55 12.14
N LYS A 138 -1.36 -10.41 11.17
CA LYS A 138 -2.38 -11.45 11.22
C LYS A 138 -1.72 -12.77 10.84
N ASN A 139 -1.80 -13.79 11.69
CA ASN A 139 -1.15 -15.10 11.47
C ASN A 139 0.37 -14.99 11.19
N LYS A 140 1.05 -14.05 11.85
CA LYS A 140 2.48 -13.72 11.66
C LYS A 140 2.83 -13.09 10.31
N GLU A 141 1.85 -12.77 9.47
CA GLU A 141 2.03 -12.06 8.21
C GLU A 141 1.62 -10.61 8.35
N LYS A 142 2.33 -9.72 7.66
CA LYS A 142 1.98 -8.29 7.63
C LYS A 142 0.67 -8.07 6.88
N TYR A 143 -0.18 -7.23 7.46
CA TYR A 143 -1.43 -6.80 6.83
C TYR A 143 -1.82 -5.40 7.34
N CYS A 144 -2.67 -4.71 6.62
CA CYS A 144 -3.25 -3.46 7.08
C CYS A 144 -4.62 -3.75 7.72
N ALA A 145 -4.78 -3.42 9.00
CA ALA A 145 -6.06 -3.65 9.69
C ALA A 145 -7.17 -2.75 9.13
N GLY A 146 -8.41 -3.28 9.06
CA GLY A 146 -9.56 -2.60 8.44
C GLY A 146 -9.84 -1.20 9.00
N ARG A 147 -9.55 -0.95 10.29
CA ARG A 147 -9.72 0.39 10.87
C ARG A 147 -8.79 1.45 10.24
N TRP A 148 -7.64 1.05 9.70
CA TRP A 148 -6.69 1.92 8.98
C TRP A 148 -7.06 2.06 7.51
N LEU A 149 -7.54 0.98 6.88
CA LEU A 149 -7.99 0.99 5.48
C LEU A 149 -9.21 1.90 5.26
N ASN A 150 -10.07 2.01 6.26
CA ASN A 150 -11.30 2.79 6.18
C ASN A 150 -11.15 4.25 6.62
N LEU A 151 -9.94 4.69 6.96
CA LEU A 151 -9.69 6.11 7.26
C LEU A 151 -9.98 7.01 6.04
N PRO A 152 -10.28 8.31 6.24
CA PRO A 152 -10.43 9.26 5.15
C PRO A 152 -9.28 9.24 4.15
N LEU A 153 -9.57 9.55 2.91
CA LEU A 153 -8.64 9.38 1.79
C LEU A 153 -7.31 10.11 1.99
N ASN A 154 -7.33 11.31 2.60
CA ASN A 154 -6.12 12.05 2.93
C ASN A 154 -5.20 11.29 3.92
N LYS A 155 -5.77 10.54 4.86
CA LYS A 155 -5.05 9.67 5.80
C LYS A 155 -4.57 8.38 5.12
N SER A 156 -5.43 7.74 4.32
CA SER A 156 -5.06 6.52 3.58
C SER A 156 -3.92 6.76 2.58
N ARG A 157 -3.88 7.92 1.92
CA ARG A 157 -2.77 8.34 1.06
C ARG A 157 -1.43 8.38 1.79
N MET A 158 -1.43 8.73 3.06
CA MET A 158 -0.20 8.75 3.86
C MET A 158 0.26 7.34 4.23
N ILE A 159 -0.66 6.39 4.44
CA ILE A 159 -0.30 4.97 4.58
C ILE A 159 0.37 4.47 3.29
N LEU A 160 -0.25 4.74 2.14
CA LEU A 160 0.30 4.38 0.84
C LEU A 160 1.68 5.02 0.63
N LYS A 161 1.83 6.31 0.96
CA LYS A 161 3.12 6.99 0.86
C LYS A 161 4.20 6.29 1.70
N GLY A 162 3.91 5.92 2.94
CA GLY A 162 4.86 5.19 3.79
C GLY A 162 5.26 3.83 3.22
N LEU A 163 4.31 3.08 2.63
CA LEU A 163 4.59 1.82 1.94
C LEU A 163 5.47 2.02 0.70
N ILE A 164 5.18 3.02 -0.12
CA ILE A 164 5.98 3.31 -1.33
C ILE A 164 7.38 3.82 -0.98
N ASP A 165 7.51 4.65 0.04
CA ASP A 165 8.82 5.16 0.48
C ASP A 165 9.72 4.02 1.02
N THR A 166 9.12 2.93 1.54
CA THR A 166 9.86 1.74 2.03
C THR A 166 10.12 0.71 0.94
N ASP A 167 9.09 0.12 0.38
CA ASP A 167 9.17 -1.03 -0.55
C ASP A 167 8.78 -0.67 -1.99
N GLY A 168 8.58 0.63 -2.27
CA GLY A 168 8.27 1.09 -3.61
C GLY A 168 9.48 1.31 -4.49
N CYS A 169 9.23 1.29 -5.79
CA CYS A 169 10.17 1.62 -6.84
C CYS A 169 9.63 2.80 -7.66
N LEU A 170 10.43 3.84 -7.82
CA LEU A 170 10.06 5.07 -8.53
C LEU A 170 11.02 5.26 -9.72
N HIS A 171 10.79 4.53 -10.80
CA HIS A 171 11.50 4.73 -12.05
C HIS A 171 10.58 5.33 -13.11
N ASN A 172 10.26 4.60 -14.18
CA ASN A 172 9.34 5.06 -15.23
C ASN A 172 7.88 5.01 -14.77
N GLU A 173 7.60 4.17 -13.79
CA GLU A 173 6.29 3.98 -13.16
C GLU A 173 6.47 3.78 -11.65
N VAL A 174 5.37 3.91 -10.91
CA VAL A 174 5.35 3.62 -9.48
C VAL A 174 5.03 2.15 -9.29
N GLY A 175 6.02 1.38 -8.82
CA GLY A 175 5.88 -0.02 -8.47
C GLY A 175 5.86 -0.23 -6.95
N PHE A 176 5.26 -1.33 -6.52
CA PHE A 176 5.31 -1.82 -5.14
C PHE A 176 5.45 -3.34 -5.14
N ASP A 177 6.50 -3.84 -4.52
CA ASP A 177 6.79 -5.27 -4.43
C ASP A 177 6.69 -5.75 -2.98
N SER A 178 6.04 -6.88 -2.76
CA SER A 178 5.95 -7.47 -1.41
C SER A 178 5.74 -8.98 -1.49
N THR A 179 6.32 -9.70 -0.53
CA THR A 179 6.00 -11.11 -0.28
C THR A 179 4.71 -11.29 0.52
N SER A 180 4.09 -10.21 1.00
CA SER A 180 2.78 -10.24 1.65
C SER A 180 1.69 -9.88 0.66
N TYR A 181 0.88 -10.86 0.27
CA TYR A 181 -0.32 -10.63 -0.55
C TYR A 181 -1.26 -9.60 0.08
N ASN A 182 -1.39 -9.60 1.40
CA ASN A 182 -2.23 -8.63 2.12
C ASN A 182 -1.75 -7.19 1.95
N LEU A 183 -0.44 -6.94 1.86
CA LEU A 183 0.08 -5.60 1.60
C LEU A 183 -0.14 -5.18 0.14
N ILE A 184 -0.02 -6.10 -0.82
CA ILE A 184 -0.38 -5.84 -2.22
C ILE A 184 -1.86 -5.41 -2.33
N GLU A 185 -2.77 -6.17 -1.71
CA GLU A 185 -4.20 -5.83 -1.70
C GLU A 185 -4.48 -4.50 -0.97
N THR A 186 -3.71 -4.18 0.08
CA THR A 186 -3.78 -2.87 0.74
C THR A 186 -3.45 -1.73 -0.22
N VAL A 187 -2.35 -1.83 -0.95
CA VAL A 187 -1.93 -0.83 -1.95
C VAL A 187 -2.98 -0.71 -3.04
N ARG A 188 -3.44 -1.83 -3.60
CA ARG A 188 -4.49 -1.88 -4.63
C ARG A 188 -5.78 -1.21 -4.16
N PHE A 189 -6.22 -1.52 -2.94
CA PHE A 189 -7.43 -0.94 -2.37
C PHE A 189 -7.32 0.58 -2.17
N ILE A 190 -6.20 1.07 -1.63
CA ILE A 190 -6.00 2.52 -1.45
C ILE A 190 -5.92 3.23 -2.81
N CYS A 191 -5.21 2.65 -3.79
CA CYS A 191 -5.16 3.18 -5.16
C CYS A 191 -6.55 3.23 -5.79
N LEU A 192 -7.34 2.17 -5.63
CA LEU A 192 -8.72 2.13 -6.13
C LEU A 192 -9.59 3.24 -5.52
N ARG A 193 -9.50 3.47 -4.21
CA ARG A 193 -10.18 4.60 -3.54
C ARG A 193 -9.77 5.95 -4.08
N MET A 194 -8.57 6.06 -4.66
CA MET A 194 -8.08 7.25 -5.35
C MET A 194 -8.53 7.32 -6.82
N GLY A 195 -9.28 6.32 -7.32
CA GLY A 195 -9.64 6.20 -8.73
C GLY A 195 -8.48 5.73 -9.61
N VAL A 196 -7.44 5.13 -9.04
CA VAL A 196 -6.27 4.62 -9.77
C VAL A 196 -6.36 3.09 -9.84
N LEU A 197 -6.50 2.57 -11.04
CA LEU A 197 -6.40 1.13 -11.29
C LEU A 197 -4.94 0.71 -11.32
N THR A 198 -4.66 -0.42 -10.68
CA THR A 198 -3.33 -1.02 -10.62
C THR A 198 -3.31 -2.33 -11.38
N SER A 199 -2.21 -2.64 -12.03
CA SER A 199 -1.90 -3.97 -12.57
C SER A 199 -0.82 -4.63 -11.73
N GLY A 200 -0.65 -5.93 -11.86
CA GLY A 200 0.40 -6.64 -11.16
C GLY A 200 0.45 -8.11 -11.58
N TYR A 201 1.54 -8.75 -11.23
CA TYR A 201 1.79 -10.16 -11.49
C TYR A 201 2.53 -10.77 -10.29
N THR A 202 2.46 -12.07 -10.18
CA THR A 202 3.17 -12.84 -9.14
C THR A 202 4.38 -13.50 -9.76
N LEU A 203 5.54 -13.37 -9.11
CA LEU A 203 6.76 -14.08 -9.48
C LEU A 203 7.00 -15.20 -8.46
N ASP A 204 7.03 -16.44 -8.93
CA ASP A 204 7.48 -17.54 -8.11
C ASP A 204 8.99 -17.71 -8.29
N ARG A 205 9.73 -17.24 -7.31
CA ARG A 205 11.19 -17.34 -7.24
C ARG A 205 11.64 -18.17 -6.05
N VAL A 206 10.75 -18.99 -5.49
CA VAL A 206 11.08 -19.85 -4.35
C VAL A 206 12.19 -20.83 -4.74
N GLY A 207 13.27 -20.85 -3.96
CA GLY A 207 14.44 -21.67 -4.23
C GLY A 207 15.48 -21.05 -5.17
N GLU A 208 15.17 -19.95 -5.85
CA GLU A 208 16.18 -19.21 -6.61
C GLU A 208 17.15 -18.50 -5.64
N SER A 209 18.44 -18.65 -5.90
CA SER A 209 19.50 -17.96 -5.18
C SER A 209 20.06 -16.81 -6.03
N HIS A 210 20.42 -15.73 -5.35
CA HIS A 210 21.17 -14.65 -5.97
C HIS A 210 22.27 -14.16 -5.02
N ILE A 211 23.36 -13.69 -5.62
CA ILE A 211 24.47 -13.13 -4.85
C ILE A 211 24.22 -11.63 -4.69
N THR A 212 24.24 -11.16 -3.45
CA THR A 212 24.13 -9.74 -3.17
C THR A 212 25.37 -8.99 -3.65
N LYS A 213 25.30 -7.68 -3.78
CA LYS A 213 26.47 -6.84 -4.09
C LYS A 213 27.61 -6.92 -3.04
N TYR A 214 27.34 -7.53 -1.89
CA TYR A 214 28.31 -7.78 -0.82
C TYR A 214 28.88 -9.20 -0.83
N GLY A 215 28.48 -10.03 -1.78
CA GLY A 215 28.93 -11.41 -1.91
C GLY A 215 28.14 -12.45 -1.12
N ASP A 216 27.10 -12.05 -0.39
CA ASP A 216 26.24 -12.99 0.33
C ASP A 216 25.28 -13.68 -0.63
N GLU A 217 25.15 -15.00 -0.52
CA GLU A 217 24.13 -15.74 -1.24
C GLU A 217 22.82 -15.73 -0.46
N ILE A 218 21.76 -15.26 -1.11
CA ILE A 218 20.41 -15.26 -0.54
C ILE A 218 19.50 -16.14 -1.39
N THR A 219 18.84 -17.10 -0.75
CA THR A 219 17.83 -17.95 -1.37
C THR A 219 16.43 -17.45 -1.04
N ASN A 220 15.60 -17.27 -2.04
CA ASN A 220 14.22 -16.82 -1.87
C ASN A 220 13.37 -17.92 -1.21
N LYS A 221 12.69 -17.58 -0.12
CA LYS A 221 11.87 -18.51 0.68
C LYS A 221 10.37 -18.32 0.48
N LYS A 222 9.95 -17.25 -0.21
CA LYS A 222 8.56 -16.90 -0.44
C LYS A 222 8.34 -16.43 -1.88
N ILE A 223 7.13 -16.61 -2.36
CA ILE A 223 6.62 -15.99 -3.60
C ILE A 223 6.53 -14.47 -3.40
N SER A 224 6.96 -13.71 -4.39
CA SER A 224 6.91 -12.24 -4.41
C SER A 224 5.95 -11.72 -5.49
#